data_e04beb322a303b62d9834479420274f1
#
_entry.id   e04beb322a303b62d9834479420274f1
#
_cell.length_a   1.000
_cell.length_b   1.000
_cell.length_c   1.000
_cell.angle_alpha   90.00
_cell.angle_beta   90.00
_cell.angle_gamma   90.00
#
_symmetry.space_group_name_H-M   'P 1'
#
loop_
_entity.id
_entity.type
_entity.pdbx_description
1 polymer ?
#
loop_
_entity_poly.entity_id
_entity_poly.type
_entity_poly.pdbx_seq_one_letter_code
_entity_poly.pdbx_strand_id
1 'polypeptide(L)'
;MEQNLSKKTRTESDLIGSREVPESALYGVQTLRGIENFRISKFHLNEYPLFIQALAITKMGATVANRELDLLTEEQTDAILRACKEILEGKHHEQFPVDMIQGGAGTTTNMNANEVIANRALELMGHQRGEYQFCSPNDHVNRSQSTNDAYPTAIHIGLYYTHLKLVKHLEVLIESFRKKANEFAHVIKMGRTQLEDAVPMTLGQTFNGFASILSHEIKNLDFAAQDFLAVNMGATAIGTGITAEPEYAEKCIAALRKITGLDIKLADDLVGATSDTSCMVGYSGVMRRIAVKMNKICNDLRLLASGPRCGLGEINLPAMQPGSSIMPGKVNPVIPEVMNQVAYKVIGNDLCVAMSGEAAQMELNAMEPVMAQCCFESADLLMNGFDTLRTLCIDGITANEEKCRRDVHNSIGVVTALNPVIGYKNSTKIAKEALETGKGVYELVLEHNILSKEDLDTILKPENMIKPVKLDIHPNR
;
A
#
# COMPACT_ATOMS: atom_id res chain seq x y z
N MET A 1 -39.94 19.02 15.05
CA MET A 1 -40.10 20.20 14.18
C MET A 1 -38.75 20.42 13.51
N GLU A 2 -38.49 19.71 12.43
CA GLU A 2 -37.35 19.98 11.53
C GLU A 2 -37.69 21.28 10.77
N GLN A 3 -36.88 22.28 10.99
CA GLN A 3 -36.94 23.51 10.21
C GLN A 3 -36.57 23.15 8.76
N ASN A 4 -37.56 23.13 7.90
CA ASN A 4 -37.45 23.08 6.45
C ASN A 4 -36.91 24.44 5.96
N LEU A 5 -35.62 24.69 6.18
CA LEU A 5 -34.88 25.75 5.51
C LEU A 5 -34.86 25.32 4.04
N SER A 6 -35.65 25.99 3.19
CA SER A 6 -35.59 25.81 1.74
C SER A 6 -34.14 26.04 1.31
N LYS A 7 -33.38 24.96 1.05
CA LYS A 7 -32.02 25.06 0.54
C LYS A 7 -32.13 25.78 -0.80
N LYS A 8 -31.52 26.95 -0.91
CA LYS A 8 -31.46 27.67 -2.18
C LYS A 8 -30.78 26.79 -3.22
N THR A 9 -31.37 26.76 -4.39
CA THR A 9 -30.87 25.98 -5.55
C THR A 9 -30.70 26.90 -6.74
N ARG A 10 -29.88 26.46 -7.67
CA ARG A 10 -29.78 27.04 -9.01
C ARG A 10 -30.15 25.94 -10.02
N THR A 11 -30.86 26.35 -11.08
CA THR A 11 -31.22 25.41 -12.17
C THR A 11 -30.05 25.27 -13.14
N GLU A 12 -29.55 24.05 -13.33
CA GLU A 12 -28.59 23.72 -14.39
C GLU A 12 -29.18 22.69 -15.34
N SER A 13 -28.71 22.70 -16.58
CA SER A 13 -29.20 21.81 -17.64
C SER A 13 -28.07 21.14 -18.39
N ASP A 14 -28.29 19.90 -18.77
CA ASP A 14 -27.47 19.14 -19.69
C ASP A 14 -28.34 18.53 -20.81
N LEU A 15 -27.74 17.66 -21.65
CA LEU A 15 -28.41 17.03 -22.80
C LEU A 15 -29.70 16.27 -22.42
N ILE A 16 -29.80 15.76 -21.22
CA ILE A 16 -30.94 14.94 -20.76
C ILE A 16 -31.91 15.70 -19.86
N GLY A 17 -31.75 17.02 -19.70
CA GLY A 17 -32.71 17.91 -19.02
C GLY A 17 -32.13 18.66 -17.82
N SER A 18 -33.01 19.38 -17.14
CA SER A 18 -32.65 20.26 -16.02
C SER A 18 -32.68 19.57 -14.67
N ARG A 19 -31.88 20.08 -13.73
CA ARG A 19 -31.87 19.70 -12.30
C ARG A 19 -31.63 20.92 -11.42
N GLU A 20 -32.11 20.83 -10.20
CA GLU A 20 -31.88 21.82 -9.16
C GLU A 20 -30.62 21.46 -8.37
N VAL A 21 -29.54 22.17 -8.63
CA VAL A 21 -28.25 22.02 -7.94
C VAL A 21 -28.23 22.91 -6.69
N PRO A 22 -27.76 22.45 -5.53
CA PRO A 22 -27.62 23.33 -4.35
C PRO A 22 -26.79 24.57 -4.68
N GLU A 23 -27.25 25.76 -4.31
CA GLU A 23 -26.54 27.00 -4.62
C GLU A 23 -25.16 27.06 -3.98
N SER A 24 -24.97 26.40 -2.82
CA SER A 24 -23.69 26.30 -2.14
C SER A 24 -22.69 25.34 -2.81
N ALA A 25 -23.14 24.45 -3.70
CA ALA A 25 -22.28 23.49 -4.36
C ALA A 25 -21.44 24.14 -5.47
N LEU A 26 -20.14 23.83 -5.51
CA LEU A 26 -19.28 24.13 -6.66
C LEU A 26 -19.47 23.11 -7.80
N TYR A 27 -19.92 21.90 -7.50
CA TYR A 27 -20.26 20.95 -8.54
C TYR A 27 -21.56 21.36 -9.25
N GLY A 28 -21.80 20.80 -10.44
CA GLY A 28 -22.96 21.11 -11.30
C GLY A 28 -23.88 19.91 -11.52
N VAL A 29 -24.66 20.00 -12.60
CA VAL A 29 -25.72 19.07 -12.93
C VAL A 29 -25.23 17.64 -13.21
N GLN A 30 -24.06 17.48 -13.85
CA GLN A 30 -23.55 16.13 -14.18
C GLN A 30 -23.05 15.40 -12.93
N THR A 31 -22.40 16.11 -12.01
CA THR A 31 -22.05 15.55 -10.69
C THR A 31 -23.32 15.17 -9.90
N LEU A 32 -24.32 16.05 -9.91
CA LEU A 32 -25.58 15.75 -9.20
C LEU A 32 -26.22 14.46 -9.74
N ARG A 33 -26.24 14.25 -11.06
CA ARG A 33 -26.70 12.98 -11.64
C ARG A 33 -25.86 11.79 -11.21
N GLY A 34 -24.55 11.96 -11.13
CA GLY A 34 -23.65 10.93 -10.61
C GLY A 34 -23.98 10.54 -9.18
N ILE A 35 -24.24 11.52 -8.31
CA ILE A 35 -24.67 11.29 -6.92
C ILE A 35 -26.04 10.58 -6.85
N GLU A 36 -26.96 10.93 -7.75
CA GLU A 36 -28.28 10.30 -7.82
C GLU A 36 -28.19 8.85 -8.32
N ASN A 37 -27.32 8.59 -9.33
CA ASN A 37 -27.21 7.29 -10.01
C ASN A 37 -26.37 6.28 -9.23
N PHE A 38 -25.28 6.73 -8.59
CA PHE A 38 -24.26 5.85 -7.99
C PHE A 38 -24.25 6.03 -6.47
N ARG A 39 -25.13 5.35 -5.77
CA ARG A 39 -25.15 5.18 -4.32
C ARG A 39 -24.79 3.75 -3.98
N ILE A 40 -23.59 3.34 -4.37
CA ILE A 40 -23.19 1.92 -4.39
C ILE A 40 -22.37 1.58 -3.16
N SER A 41 -21.43 2.44 -2.80
CA SER A 41 -20.48 2.16 -1.73
C SER A 41 -20.43 3.28 -0.69
N LYS A 42 -19.51 3.16 0.26
CA LYS A 42 -19.14 4.22 1.20
C LYS A 42 -17.85 4.92 0.80
N PHE A 43 -17.26 4.55 -0.33
CA PHE A 43 -16.00 5.08 -0.81
C PHE A 43 -16.29 6.25 -1.76
N HIS A 44 -16.20 7.47 -1.25
CA HIS A 44 -16.39 8.67 -2.03
C HIS A 44 -15.05 9.30 -2.40
N LEU A 45 -15.03 10.04 -3.50
CA LEU A 45 -13.81 10.65 -4.02
C LEU A 45 -13.13 11.60 -3.01
N ASN A 46 -13.90 12.29 -2.16
CA ASN A 46 -13.40 13.18 -1.12
C ASN A 46 -12.57 12.48 -0.03
N GLU A 47 -12.63 11.16 0.07
CA GLU A 47 -11.78 10.37 0.96
C GLU A 47 -10.37 10.14 0.39
N TYR A 48 -10.14 10.50 -0.89
CA TYR A 48 -8.87 10.27 -1.61
C TYR A 48 -8.22 11.59 -2.06
N PRO A 49 -7.66 12.39 -1.13
CA PRO A 49 -7.15 13.73 -1.42
C PRO A 49 -6.06 13.77 -2.48
N LEU A 50 -5.18 12.76 -2.55
CA LEU A 50 -4.14 12.70 -3.60
C LEU A 50 -4.73 12.48 -4.99
N PHE A 51 -5.84 11.77 -5.10
CA PHE A 51 -6.53 11.61 -6.39
C PHE A 51 -7.20 12.91 -6.83
N ILE A 52 -7.87 13.64 -5.91
CA ILE A 52 -8.42 14.97 -6.21
C ILE A 52 -7.31 15.94 -6.65
N GLN A 53 -6.19 15.95 -5.95
CA GLN A 53 -5.04 16.78 -6.34
C GLN A 53 -4.51 16.40 -7.72
N ALA A 54 -4.47 15.11 -8.05
CA ALA A 54 -4.04 14.64 -9.36
C ALA A 54 -5.01 15.04 -10.47
N LEU A 55 -6.32 15.04 -10.23
CA LEU A 55 -7.31 15.60 -11.14
C LEU A 55 -7.02 17.08 -11.40
N ALA A 56 -6.79 17.88 -10.36
CA ALA A 56 -6.45 19.30 -10.49
C ALA A 56 -5.14 19.50 -11.27
N ILE A 57 -4.10 18.70 -11.01
CA ILE A 57 -2.82 18.73 -11.75
C ILE A 57 -3.05 18.44 -13.23
N THR A 58 -3.83 17.44 -13.56
CA THR A 58 -4.16 17.08 -14.94
C THR A 58 -4.85 18.25 -15.65
N LYS A 59 -5.83 18.89 -14.98
CA LYS A 59 -6.52 20.07 -15.52
C LYS A 59 -5.60 21.29 -15.65
N MET A 60 -4.64 21.48 -14.74
CA MET A 60 -3.61 22.52 -14.89
C MET A 60 -2.75 22.29 -16.13
N GLY A 61 -2.27 21.06 -16.36
CA GLY A 61 -1.48 20.71 -17.54
C GLY A 61 -2.24 20.99 -18.84
N ALA A 62 -3.50 20.54 -18.90
CA ALA A 62 -4.39 20.81 -20.04
C ALA A 62 -4.65 22.31 -20.25
N THR A 63 -4.87 23.06 -19.18
CA THR A 63 -5.11 24.51 -19.25
C THR A 63 -3.91 25.27 -19.81
N VAL A 64 -2.70 24.93 -19.36
CA VAL A 64 -1.46 25.54 -19.88
C VAL A 64 -1.28 25.22 -21.36
N ALA A 65 -1.47 23.96 -21.78
CA ALA A 65 -1.37 23.56 -23.18
C ALA A 65 -2.40 24.28 -24.07
N ASN A 66 -3.66 24.35 -23.64
CA ASN A 66 -4.71 25.05 -24.38
C ASN A 66 -4.46 26.57 -24.46
N ARG A 67 -3.85 27.17 -23.44
CA ARG A 67 -3.43 28.58 -23.49
C ARG A 67 -2.32 28.81 -24.51
N GLU A 68 -1.32 27.95 -24.55
CA GLU A 68 -0.22 28.02 -25.52
C GLU A 68 -0.69 27.82 -26.98
N LEU A 69 -1.86 27.21 -27.16
CA LEU A 69 -2.52 26.98 -28.45
C LEU A 69 -3.59 28.04 -28.77
N ASP A 70 -3.69 29.11 -27.96
CA ASP A 70 -4.68 30.18 -28.09
C ASP A 70 -6.15 29.70 -28.03
N LEU A 71 -6.40 28.58 -27.38
CA LEU A 71 -7.75 27.99 -27.19
C LEU A 71 -8.46 28.48 -25.94
N LEU A 72 -7.75 29.14 -25.03
CA LEU A 72 -8.28 29.78 -23.82
C LEU A 72 -7.79 31.22 -23.73
N THR A 73 -8.63 32.11 -23.21
CA THR A 73 -8.22 33.48 -22.89
C THR A 73 -7.28 33.52 -21.70
N GLU A 74 -6.57 34.64 -21.52
CA GLU A 74 -5.70 34.83 -20.35
C GLU A 74 -6.51 34.82 -19.04
N GLU A 75 -7.68 35.48 -19.02
CA GLU A 75 -8.57 35.51 -17.87
C GLU A 75 -9.09 34.14 -17.46
N GLN A 76 -9.55 33.32 -18.42
CA GLN A 76 -9.98 31.94 -18.18
C GLN A 76 -8.84 31.09 -17.65
N THR A 77 -7.66 31.23 -18.25
CA THR A 77 -6.45 30.49 -17.85
C THR A 77 -6.06 30.78 -16.41
N ASP A 78 -5.95 32.08 -16.05
CA ASP A 78 -5.62 32.49 -14.67
C ASP A 78 -6.63 31.96 -13.68
N ALA A 79 -7.92 32.14 -13.95
CA ALA A 79 -8.98 31.70 -13.07
C ALA A 79 -9.00 30.17 -12.86
N ILE A 80 -8.85 29.38 -13.92
CA ILE A 80 -8.79 27.90 -13.85
C ILE A 80 -7.55 27.46 -13.06
N LEU A 81 -6.38 28.02 -13.34
CA LEU A 81 -5.15 27.68 -12.62
C LEU A 81 -5.22 28.04 -11.13
N ARG A 82 -5.84 29.15 -10.78
CA ARG A 82 -6.06 29.55 -9.37
C ARG A 82 -7.04 28.61 -8.67
N ALA A 83 -8.15 28.24 -9.32
CA ALA A 83 -9.08 27.26 -8.78
C ALA A 83 -8.40 25.91 -8.54
N CYS A 84 -7.60 25.41 -9.49
CA CYS A 84 -6.82 24.20 -9.32
C CYS A 84 -5.80 24.29 -8.17
N LYS A 85 -5.14 25.44 -8.00
CA LYS A 85 -4.22 25.68 -6.88
C LYS A 85 -4.92 25.57 -5.52
N GLU A 86 -6.11 26.13 -5.38
CA GLU A 86 -6.90 26.00 -4.14
C GLU A 86 -7.19 24.52 -3.83
N ILE A 87 -7.49 23.70 -4.85
CA ILE A 87 -7.70 22.27 -4.69
C ILE A 87 -6.39 21.56 -4.26
N LEU A 88 -5.25 21.91 -4.82
CA LEU A 88 -3.94 21.37 -4.41
C LEU A 88 -3.60 21.72 -2.95
N GLU A 89 -4.07 22.88 -2.45
CA GLU A 89 -3.93 23.30 -1.05
C GLU A 89 -4.91 22.59 -0.10
N GLY A 90 -5.73 21.66 -0.59
CA GLY A 90 -6.72 20.90 0.17
C GLY A 90 -8.06 21.60 0.36
N LYS A 91 -8.31 22.74 -0.34
CA LYS A 91 -9.60 23.40 -0.32
C LYS A 91 -10.59 22.72 -1.26
N HIS A 92 -11.87 22.82 -0.95
CA HIS A 92 -12.98 22.33 -1.79
C HIS A 92 -13.04 20.81 -1.98
N HIS A 93 -12.29 20.02 -1.23
CA HIS A 93 -12.32 18.56 -1.36
C HIS A 93 -13.71 17.98 -1.02
N GLU A 94 -14.47 18.62 -0.15
CA GLU A 94 -15.87 18.25 0.16
C GLU A 94 -16.82 18.40 -1.05
N GLN A 95 -16.39 19.12 -2.11
CA GLN A 95 -17.15 19.29 -3.35
C GLN A 95 -16.97 18.10 -4.34
N PHE A 96 -16.29 17.02 -3.90
CA PHE A 96 -16.08 15.78 -4.67
C PHE A 96 -16.82 14.59 -4.02
N PRO A 97 -18.16 14.64 -3.92
CA PRO A 97 -18.95 13.66 -3.16
C PRO A 97 -19.32 12.40 -3.96
N VAL A 98 -18.80 12.22 -5.16
CA VAL A 98 -19.16 11.11 -6.03
C VAL A 98 -18.61 9.78 -5.53
N ASP A 99 -19.39 8.71 -5.71
CA ASP A 99 -18.97 7.34 -5.37
C ASP A 99 -17.79 6.91 -6.27
N MET A 100 -16.78 6.27 -5.70
CA MET A 100 -15.64 5.75 -6.46
C MET A 100 -16.04 4.58 -7.38
N ILE A 101 -17.09 3.82 -7.03
CA ILE A 101 -17.62 2.74 -7.85
C ILE A 101 -18.75 3.30 -8.73
N GLN A 102 -18.42 3.56 -9.98
CA GLN A 102 -19.30 4.25 -10.92
C GLN A 102 -19.18 3.68 -12.33
N GLY A 103 -20.27 3.63 -13.07
CA GLY A 103 -20.28 3.33 -14.49
C GLY A 103 -19.86 4.54 -15.32
N GLY A 104 -19.46 4.28 -16.59
CA GLY A 104 -19.08 5.34 -17.52
C GLY A 104 -17.58 5.68 -17.55
N ALA A 105 -16.73 4.72 -17.18
CA ALA A 105 -15.26 4.84 -17.28
C ALA A 105 -14.70 6.11 -16.61
N GLY A 106 -15.28 6.55 -15.48
CA GLY A 106 -14.81 7.73 -14.75
C GLY A 106 -15.40 9.07 -15.18
N THR A 107 -16.38 9.10 -16.10
CA THR A 107 -16.98 10.36 -16.57
C THR A 107 -17.55 11.20 -15.43
N THR A 108 -18.22 10.57 -14.46
CA THR A 108 -18.74 11.27 -13.28
C THR A 108 -17.63 11.99 -12.50
N THR A 109 -16.50 11.34 -12.26
CA THR A 109 -15.33 11.92 -11.58
C THR A 109 -14.71 13.05 -12.39
N ASN A 110 -14.50 12.84 -13.70
CA ASN A 110 -13.93 13.86 -14.58
C ASN A 110 -14.83 15.10 -14.63
N MET A 111 -16.15 14.91 -14.76
CA MET A 111 -17.09 16.05 -14.77
C MET A 111 -17.21 16.71 -13.41
N ASN A 112 -17.12 15.98 -12.31
CA ASN A 112 -17.06 16.57 -10.97
C ASN A 112 -15.88 17.54 -10.87
N ALA A 113 -14.68 17.13 -11.30
CA ALA A 113 -13.53 18.03 -11.32
C ALA A 113 -13.77 19.24 -12.26
N ASN A 114 -14.28 19.01 -13.47
CA ASN A 114 -14.55 20.08 -14.42
C ASN A 114 -15.54 21.12 -13.88
N GLU A 115 -16.64 20.66 -13.26
CA GLU A 115 -17.69 21.54 -12.73
C GLU A 115 -17.21 22.32 -11.51
N VAL A 116 -16.49 21.68 -10.57
CA VAL A 116 -15.92 22.35 -9.38
C VAL A 116 -14.92 23.43 -9.80
N ILE A 117 -14.01 23.09 -10.73
CA ILE A 117 -13.00 24.03 -11.22
C ILE A 117 -13.66 25.18 -12.00
N ALA A 118 -14.64 24.89 -12.87
CA ALA A 118 -15.34 25.92 -13.66
C ALA A 118 -16.11 26.89 -12.75
N ASN A 119 -16.90 26.38 -11.81
CA ASN A 119 -17.66 27.23 -10.90
C ASN A 119 -16.74 28.05 -9.97
N ARG A 120 -15.63 27.48 -9.51
CA ARG A 120 -14.66 28.25 -8.73
C ARG A 120 -13.95 29.30 -9.58
N ALA A 121 -13.61 28.99 -10.82
CA ALA A 121 -13.04 29.96 -11.76
C ALA A 121 -14.02 31.11 -12.04
N LEU A 122 -15.31 30.83 -12.24
CA LEU A 122 -16.36 31.85 -12.38
C LEU A 122 -16.37 32.81 -11.20
N GLU A 123 -16.36 32.28 -9.96
CA GLU A 123 -16.29 33.15 -8.76
C GLU A 123 -15.03 34.04 -8.74
N LEU A 124 -13.88 33.50 -9.14
CA LEU A 124 -12.59 34.19 -9.20
C LEU A 124 -12.58 35.31 -10.28
N MET A 125 -13.42 35.16 -11.33
CA MET A 125 -13.66 36.15 -12.38
C MET A 125 -14.76 37.15 -12.02
N GLY A 126 -15.44 37.01 -10.86
CA GLY A 126 -16.52 37.87 -10.41
C GLY A 126 -17.91 37.52 -10.96
N HIS A 127 -18.06 36.29 -11.50
CA HIS A 127 -19.31 35.76 -12.02
C HIS A 127 -20.05 34.86 -11.02
N GLN A 128 -21.32 34.56 -11.31
CA GLN A 128 -22.10 33.61 -10.53
C GLN A 128 -21.82 32.18 -10.99
N ARG A 129 -21.96 31.20 -10.08
CA ARG A 129 -21.92 29.76 -10.43
C ARG A 129 -22.98 29.42 -11.46
N GLY A 130 -22.63 28.62 -12.45
CA GLY A 130 -23.52 28.24 -13.55
C GLY A 130 -23.53 29.22 -14.72
N GLU A 131 -22.83 30.38 -14.67
CA GLU A 131 -22.69 31.29 -15.80
C GLU A 131 -21.64 30.78 -16.81
N TYR A 132 -21.89 29.57 -17.32
CA TYR A 132 -20.93 28.78 -18.14
C TYR A 132 -20.55 29.41 -19.47
N GLN A 133 -21.22 30.49 -19.90
CA GLN A 133 -20.81 31.28 -21.06
C GLN A 133 -19.43 31.95 -20.86
N PHE A 134 -19.01 32.18 -19.60
CA PHE A 134 -17.70 32.76 -19.28
C PHE A 134 -16.63 31.71 -18.99
N CYS A 135 -16.99 30.63 -18.26
CA CYS A 135 -16.11 29.51 -18.00
C CYS A 135 -16.92 28.21 -17.92
N SER A 136 -16.91 27.42 -19.02
CA SER A 136 -17.67 26.18 -19.14
C SER A 136 -16.85 24.98 -18.65
N PRO A 137 -17.47 24.03 -17.92
CA PRO A 137 -16.85 22.75 -17.59
C PRO A 137 -16.39 21.97 -18.82
N ASN A 138 -17.19 21.95 -19.89
CA ASN A 138 -16.91 21.20 -21.12
C ASN A 138 -16.01 21.97 -22.08
N ASP A 139 -16.34 23.23 -22.41
CA ASP A 139 -15.70 23.94 -23.51
C ASP A 139 -14.37 24.61 -23.09
N HIS A 140 -14.16 24.82 -21.78
CA HIS A 140 -12.96 25.49 -21.27
C HIS A 140 -12.13 24.56 -20.38
N VAL A 141 -12.66 24.06 -19.24
CA VAL A 141 -11.89 23.21 -18.32
C VAL A 141 -11.53 21.86 -18.95
N ASN A 142 -12.47 21.26 -19.71
CA ASN A 142 -12.26 19.99 -20.42
C ASN A 142 -11.79 20.17 -21.88
N ARG A 143 -11.40 21.35 -22.29
CA ARG A 143 -10.96 21.63 -23.67
C ARG A 143 -9.87 20.68 -24.09
N SER A 144 -9.96 20.13 -25.32
CA SER A 144 -9.02 19.18 -25.92
C SER A 144 -8.88 17.83 -25.19
N GLN A 145 -9.83 17.48 -24.31
CA GLN A 145 -9.79 16.28 -23.49
C GLN A 145 -11.03 15.40 -23.70
N SER A 146 -10.86 14.12 -23.45
CA SER A 146 -11.92 13.18 -23.10
C SER A 146 -11.75 12.74 -21.65
N THR A 147 -12.79 12.15 -21.04
CA THR A 147 -12.59 11.38 -19.81
C THR A 147 -11.55 10.28 -20.01
N ASN A 148 -11.53 9.66 -21.20
CA ASN A 148 -10.73 8.49 -21.51
C ASN A 148 -9.22 8.75 -21.54
N ASP A 149 -8.77 10.00 -21.54
CA ASP A 149 -7.36 10.38 -21.38
C ASP A 149 -7.10 11.14 -20.08
N ALA A 150 -7.96 12.07 -19.72
CA ALA A 150 -7.77 12.89 -18.50
C ALA A 150 -7.93 12.10 -17.21
N TYR A 151 -8.88 11.16 -17.14
CA TYR A 151 -9.15 10.37 -15.94
C TYR A 151 -8.04 9.36 -15.64
N PRO A 152 -7.59 8.48 -16.56
CA PRO A 152 -6.46 7.61 -16.31
C PRO A 152 -5.16 8.38 -16.06
N THR A 153 -4.91 9.51 -16.73
CA THR A 153 -3.75 10.36 -16.41
C THR A 153 -3.78 10.83 -14.96
N ALA A 154 -4.95 11.23 -14.44
CA ALA A 154 -5.10 11.61 -13.04
C ALA A 154 -4.92 10.41 -12.09
N ILE A 155 -5.41 9.21 -12.44
CA ILE A 155 -5.16 7.98 -11.67
C ILE A 155 -3.65 7.71 -11.58
N HIS A 156 -2.94 7.75 -12.70
CA HIS A 156 -1.51 7.53 -12.77
C HIS A 156 -0.73 8.50 -11.86
N ILE A 157 -0.98 9.79 -11.98
CA ILE A 157 -0.34 10.82 -11.14
C ILE A 157 -0.68 10.60 -9.66
N GLY A 158 -1.94 10.35 -9.34
CA GLY A 158 -2.41 10.11 -7.96
C GLY A 158 -1.79 8.87 -7.33
N LEU A 159 -1.73 7.76 -8.08
CA LEU A 159 -1.09 6.52 -7.63
C LEU A 159 0.43 6.67 -7.50
N TYR A 160 1.07 7.44 -8.36
CA TYR A 160 2.50 7.73 -8.20
C TYR A 160 2.81 8.52 -6.93
N TYR A 161 2.02 9.55 -6.61
CA TYR A 161 2.17 10.26 -5.32
C TYR A 161 1.84 9.38 -4.11
N THR A 162 0.85 8.51 -4.25
CA THR A 162 0.52 7.52 -3.22
C THR A 162 1.66 6.52 -3.03
N HIS A 163 2.30 6.06 -4.12
CA HIS A 163 3.49 5.22 -4.08
C HIS A 163 4.63 5.85 -3.27
N LEU A 164 4.93 7.12 -3.49
CA LEU A 164 6.00 7.81 -2.74
C LEU A 164 5.74 7.81 -1.22
N LYS A 165 4.48 7.93 -0.81
CA LYS A 165 4.10 7.83 0.60
C LYS A 165 4.19 6.38 1.10
N LEU A 166 3.67 5.42 0.34
CA LEU A 166 3.68 4.00 0.71
C LEU A 166 5.11 3.50 0.93
N VAL A 167 6.05 3.83 0.04
CA VAL A 167 7.47 3.49 0.19
C VAL A 167 8.03 4.04 1.50
N LYS A 168 7.76 5.31 1.80
CA LYS A 168 8.24 5.94 3.03
C LYS A 168 7.71 5.25 4.30
N HIS A 169 6.43 4.88 4.34
CA HIS A 169 5.85 4.14 5.47
C HIS A 169 6.47 2.75 5.61
N LEU A 170 6.71 2.06 4.49
CA LEU A 170 7.38 0.75 4.47
C LEU A 170 8.83 0.85 4.97
N GLU A 171 9.58 1.86 4.54
CA GLU A 171 10.96 2.11 5.00
C GLU A 171 11.03 2.30 6.52
N VAL A 172 10.10 3.07 7.09
CA VAL A 172 10.02 3.31 8.54
C VAL A 172 9.72 2.01 9.30
N LEU A 173 8.83 1.16 8.78
CA LEU A 173 8.56 -0.16 9.37
C LEU A 173 9.78 -1.07 9.30
N ILE A 174 10.48 -1.13 8.16
CA ILE A 174 11.70 -1.92 7.98
C ILE A 174 12.78 -1.50 8.99
N GLU A 175 12.94 -0.20 9.19
CA GLU A 175 13.92 0.31 10.16
C GLU A 175 13.56 -0.08 11.60
N SER A 176 12.28 -0.13 11.96
CA SER A 176 11.83 -0.63 13.25
C SER A 176 12.20 -2.11 13.45
N PHE A 177 12.01 -2.95 12.43
CA PHE A 177 12.47 -4.35 12.48
C PHE A 177 13.99 -4.45 12.62
N ARG A 178 14.78 -3.60 11.94
CA ARG A 178 16.24 -3.57 12.08
C ARG A 178 16.70 -3.17 13.48
N LYS A 179 16.03 -2.19 14.10
CA LYS A 179 16.29 -1.81 15.50
C LYS A 179 16.07 -2.99 16.43
N LYS A 180 14.97 -3.72 16.28
CA LYS A 180 14.70 -4.93 17.06
C LYS A 180 15.68 -6.06 16.76
N ALA A 181 16.13 -6.21 15.52
CA ALA A 181 17.17 -7.15 15.16
C ALA A 181 18.49 -6.89 15.92
N ASN A 182 18.89 -5.63 16.02
CA ASN A 182 20.07 -5.24 16.78
C ASN A 182 19.89 -5.41 18.29
N GLU A 183 18.72 -5.03 18.82
CA GLU A 183 18.36 -5.20 20.24
C GLU A 183 18.43 -6.66 20.66
N PHE A 184 17.92 -7.59 19.84
CA PHE A 184 17.86 -9.01 20.13
C PHE A 184 19.01 -9.83 19.51
N ALA A 185 20.08 -9.19 19.07
CA ALA A 185 21.22 -9.86 18.44
C ALA A 185 21.90 -10.92 19.33
N HIS A 186 21.83 -10.73 20.64
CA HIS A 186 22.42 -11.62 21.66
C HIS A 186 21.46 -12.68 22.19
N VAL A 187 20.15 -12.57 21.88
CA VAL A 187 19.12 -13.47 22.40
C VAL A 187 19.10 -14.76 21.59
N ILE A 188 19.65 -15.82 22.15
CA ILE A 188 19.62 -17.15 21.51
C ILE A 188 18.23 -17.78 21.64
N LYS A 189 17.76 -18.42 20.59
CA LYS A 189 16.50 -19.16 20.54
C LYS A 189 16.62 -20.42 19.67
N MET A 190 15.66 -21.33 19.82
CA MET A 190 15.52 -22.45 18.87
C MET A 190 14.84 -21.98 17.58
N GLY A 191 15.54 -22.18 16.45
CA GLY A 191 14.93 -22.04 15.14
C GLY A 191 13.99 -23.20 14.86
N ARG A 192 12.92 -22.95 14.12
CA ARG A 192 11.92 -23.97 13.77
C ARG A 192 11.67 -24.03 12.28
N THR A 193 11.53 -25.25 11.77
CA THR A 193 11.03 -25.54 10.42
C THR A 193 9.85 -26.49 10.55
N GLN A 194 8.74 -26.22 9.84
CA GLN A 194 7.49 -26.98 9.97
C GLN A 194 6.94 -27.01 11.42
N LEU A 195 7.27 -26.00 12.21
CA LEU A 195 7.00 -25.84 13.67
C LEU A 195 7.77 -26.81 14.57
N GLU A 196 8.60 -27.70 14.02
CA GLU A 196 9.48 -28.57 14.79
C GLU A 196 10.83 -27.89 15.08
N ASP A 197 11.46 -28.28 16.19
CA ASP A 197 12.79 -27.80 16.56
C ASP A 197 13.81 -28.13 15.46
N ALA A 198 14.58 -27.11 15.05
CA ALA A 198 15.60 -27.27 14.03
C ALA A 198 17.00 -27.04 14.62
N VAL A 199 17.50 -25.84 14.56
CA VAL A 199 18.85 -25.48 15.04
C VAL A 199 18.79 -24.14 15.78
N PRO A 200 19.76 -23.89 16.71
CA PRO A 200 19.87 -22.60 17.37
C PRO A 200 20.10 -21.45 16.40
N MET A 201 19.51 -20.32 16.71
CA MET A 201 19.68 -19.03 16.04
C MET A 201 19.49 -17.90 17.04
N THR A 202 19.64 -16.63 16.62
CA THR A 202 19.25 -15.51 17.47
C THR A 202 17.86 -14.97 17.10
N LEU A 203 17.18 -14.42 18.08
CA LEU A 203 15.93 -13.67 17.85
C LEU A 203 16.19 -12.48 16.93
N GLY A 204 17.37 -11.83 17.07
CA GLY A 204 17.82 -10.77 16.17
C GLY A 204 17.87 -11.19 14.71
N GLN A 205 18.33 -12.41 14.41
CA GLN A 205 18.32 -12.97 13.04
C GLN A 205 16.89 -13.12 12.50
N THR A 206 15.91 -13.48 13.35
CA THR A 206 14.49 -13.55 12.95
C THR A 206 13.99 -12.18 12.53
N PHE A 207 14.21 -11.14 13.34
CA PHE A 207 13.78 -9.76 13.02
C PHE A 207 14.51 -9.17 11.82
N ASN A 208 15.81 -9.47 11.67
CA ASN A 208 16.56 -9.07 10.48
C ASN A 208 16.02 -9.74 9.21
N GLY A 209 15.60 -11.00 9.31
CA GLY A 209 14.92 -11.72 8.22
C GLY A 209 13.63 -11.01 7.80
N PHE A 210 12.81 -10.54 8.74
CA PHE A 210 11.60 -9.76 8.44
C PHE A 210 11.94 -8.44 7.73
N ALA A 211 12.93 -7.69 8.22
CA ALA A 211 13.39 -6.48 7.57
C ALA A 211 13.90 -6.72 6.15
N SER A 212 14.68 -7.78 5.95
CA SER A 212 15.28 -8.12 4.67
C SER A 212 14.25 -8.45 3.60
N ILE A 213 13.28 -9.33 3.90
CA ILE A 213 12.25 -9.71 2.92
C ILE A 213 11.35 -8.55 2.51
N LEU A 214 11.11 -7.57 3.40
CA LEU A 214 10.35 -6.35 3.10
C LEU A 214 11.19 -5.36 2.28
N SER A 215 12.48 -5.22 2.57
CA SER A 215 13.37 -4.29 1.84
C SER A 215 13.43 -4.59 0.34
N HIS A 216 13.29 -5.85 -0.05
CA HIS A 216 13.24 -6.24 -1.47
C HIS A 216 11.99 -5.68 -2.19
N GLU A 217 10.90 -5.40 -1.46
CA GLU A 217 9.67 -4.92 -2.08
C GLU A 217 9.71 -3.43 -2.44
N ILE A 218 10.59 -2.65 -1.83
CA ILE A 218 10.79 -1.24 -2.21
C ILE A 218 11.18 -1.14 -3.67
N LYS A 219 12.20 -1.90 -4.10
CA LYS A 219 12.64 -1.91 -5.50
C LYS A 219 11.54 -2.38 -6.47
N ASN A 220 10.70 -3.33 -6.03
CA ASN A 220 9.61 -3.81 -6.87
C ASN A 220 8.48 -2.77 -6.98
N LEU A 221 8.18 -2.04 -5.88
CA LEU A 221 7.24 -0.92 -5.91
C LEU A 221 7.76 0.19 -6.83
N ASP A 222 9.03 0.60 -6.67
CA ASP A 222 9.67 1.62 -7.49
C ASP A 222 9.62 1.24 -8.97
N PHE A 223 9.93 -0.01 -9.30
CA PHE A 223 9.90 -0.53 -10.67
C PHE A 223 8.48 -0.47 -11.26
N ALA A 224 7.48 -1.02 -10.53
CA ALA A 224 6.10 -1.03 -11.01
C ALA A 224 5.50 0.38 -11.10
N ALA A 225 5.90 1.31 -10.24
CA ALA A 225 5.42 2.69 -10.27
C ALA A 225 5.93 3.48 -11.50
N GLN A 226 7.01 3.05 -12.16
CA GLN A 226 7.49 3.71 -13.38
C GLN A 226 6.45 3.68 -14.50
N ASP A 227 5.61 2.65 -14.56
CA ASP A 227 4.57 2.53 -15.58
C ASP A 227 3.52 3.63 -15.46
N PHE A 228 3.31 4.19 -14.25
CA PHE A 228 2.43 5.35 -14.06
C PHE A 228 2.95 6.65 -14.68
N LEU A 229 4.22 6.73 -15.02
CA LEU A 229 4.78 7.92 -15.67
C LEU A 229 4.52 7.97 -17.17
N ALA A 230 4.06 6.87 -17.78
CA ALA A 230 3.56 6.84 -19.14
C ALA A 230 2.04 7.06 -19.13
N VAL A 231 1.57 8.15 -19.77
CA VAL A 231 0.16 8.54 -19.78
C VAL A 231 -0.36 8.69 -21.21
N ASN A 232 -1.68 8.58 -21.36
CA ASN A 232 -2.34 8.73 -22.66
C ASN A 232 -2.96 10.12 -22.87
N MET A 233 -2.50 11.16 -22.14
CA MET A 233 -3.05 12.51 -22.25
C MET A 233 -2.91 13.08 -23.65
N GLY A 234 -4.02 13.52 -24.24
CA GLY A 234 -4.11 13.92 -25.65
C GLY A 234 -4.62 12.82 -26.59
N ALA A 235 -4.81 11.60 -26.08
CA ALA A 235 -5.45 10.50 -26.81
C ALA A 235 -6.90 10.82 -27.19
N THR A 236 -7.54 11.67 -26.43
CA THR A 236 -8.97 11.99 -26.48
C THR A 236 -9.86 10.72 -26.36
N ALA A 237 -10.74 10.45 -27.29
CA ALA A 237 -11.76 9.41 -27.16
C ALA A 237 -11.21 7.97 -27.20
N ILE A 238 -10.28 7.66 -28.11
CA ILE A 238 -9.80 6.31 -28.41
C ILE A 238 -8.30 6.23 -28.75
N GLY A 239 -7.53 7.27 -28.48
CA GLY A 239 -6.10 7.29 -28.79
C GLY A 239 -5.71 8.01 -30.07
N THR A 240 -6.67 8.46 -30.88
CA THR A 240 -6.39 9.12 -32.19
C THR A 240 -6.20 10.62 -32.10
N GLY A 241 -6.42 11.22 -30.91
CA GLY A 241 -6.30 12.67 -30.70
C GLY A 241 -7.36 13.51 -31.41
N ILE A 242 -8.48 12.90 -31.84
CA ILE A 242 -9.56 13.62 -32.51
C ILE A 242 -10.08 14.78 -31.66
N THR A 243 -10.36 15.92 -32.25
CA THR A 243 -10.83 17.16 -31.59
C THR A 243 -9.77 17.93 -30.79
N ALA A 244 -8.55 17.45 -30.68
CA ALA A 244 -7.42 18.20 -30.13
C ALA A 244 -6.53 18.77 -31.24
N GLU A 245 -5.83 19.88 -30.97
CA GLU A 245 -4.81 20.40 -31.88
C GLU A 245 -3.59 19.44 -31.92
N PRO A 246 -2.89 19.32 -33.03
CA PRO A 246 -1.78 18.36 -33.22
C PRO A 246 -0.70 18.45 -32.11
N GLU A 247 -0.36 19.65 -31.64
CA GLU A 247 0.68 19.87 -30.65
C GLU A 247 0.18 19.74 -29.19
N TYR A 248 -1.12 19.52 -28.98
CA TYR A 248 -1.74 19.54 -27.65
C TYR A 248 -1.12 18.54 -26.69
N ALA A 249 -0.97 17.28 -27.11
CA ALA A 249 -0.44 16.21 -26.27
C ALA A 249 0.96 16.54 -25.73
N GLU A 250 1.87 16.96 -26.64
CA GLU A 250 3.26 17.29 -26.28
C GLU A 250 3.33 18.50 -25.33
N LYS A 251 2.55 19.55 -25.61
CA LYS A 251 2.48 20.74 -24.74
C LYS A 251 1.92 20.41 -23.36
N CYS A 252 0.90 19.54 -23.30
CA CYS A 252 0.31 19.11 -22.05
C CYS A 252 1.32 18.30 -21.21
N ILE A 253 2.05 17.38 -21.82
CA ILE A 253 3.11 16.62 -21.11
C ILE A 253 4.22 17.54 -20.61
N ALA A 254 4.65 18.51 -21.42
CA ALA A 254 5.66 19.49 -21.00
C ALA A 254 5.17 20.30 -19.77
N ALA A 255 3.91 20.72 -19.78
CA ALA A 255 3.28 21.41 -18.65
C ALA A 255 3.18 20.50 -17.41
N LEU A 256 2.75 19.25 -17.55
CA LEU A 256 2.66 18.28 -16.46
C LEU A 256 4.02 18.02 -15.83
N ARG A 257 5.08 17.82 -16.61
CA ARG A 257 6.46 17.70 -16.11
C ARG A 257 6.87 18.92 -15.28
N LYS A 258 6.59 20.11 -15.77
CA LYS A 258 6.93 21.37 -15.06
C LYS A 258 6.16 21.52 -13.75
N ILE A 259 4.88 21.13 -13.73
CA ILE A 259 4.00 21.24 -12.56
C ILE A 259 4.38 20.22 -11.49
N THR A 260 4.66 18.98 -11.90
CA THR A 260 4.87 17.85 -10.98
C THR A 260 6.33 17.62 -10.59
N GLY A 261 7.27 18.01 -11.46
CA GLY A 261 8.68 17.61 -11.35
C GLY A 261 8.93 16.13 -11.70
N LEU A 262 7.92 15.40 -12.16
CA LEU A 262 8.01 13.99 -12.53
C LEU A 262 8.38 13.84 -14.01
N ASP A 263 9.05 12.74 -14.37
CA ASP A 263 9.39 12.42 -15.77
C ASP A 263 8.20 11.78 -16.50
N ILE A 264 7.07 12.47 -16.53
CA ILE A 264 5.85 12.06 -17.23
C ILE A 264 6.12 12.09 -18.73
N LYS A 265 5.67 11.07 -19.44
CA LYS A 265 5.82 10.92 -20.89
C LYS A 265 4.54 10.43 -21.54
N LEU A 266 4.37 10.67 -22.81
CA LEU A 266 3.33 10.01 -23.59
C LEU A 266 3.65 8.51 -23.69
N ALA A 267 2.61 7.68 -23.64
CA ALA A 267 2.72 6.28 -23.98
C ALA A 267 3.15 6.13 -25.44
N ASP A 268 3.85 5.04 -25.76
CA ASP A 268 4.38 4.78 -27.10
C ASP A 268 3.27 4.67 -28.16
N ASP A 269 2.11 4.13 -27.77
CA ASP A 269 0.90 4.05 -28.58
C ASP A 269 -0.31 4.48 -27.75
N LEU A 270 -0.98 5.56 -28.16
CA LEU A 270 -2.09 6.12 -27.39
C LEU A 270 -3.39 5.31 -27.51
N VAL A 271 -3.56 4.53 -28.60
CA VAL A 271 -4.74 3.65 -28.76
C VAL A 271 -4.63 2.48 -27.78
N GLY A 272 -3.47 1.82 -27.75
CA GLY A 272 -3.19 0.77 -26.78
C GLY A 272 -3.33 1.27 -25.34
N ALA A 273 -2.72 2.42 -25.02
CA ALA A 273 -2.74 2.99 -23.68
C ALA A 273 -4.12 3.48 -23.19
N THR A 274 -5.10 3.65 -24.09
CA THR A 274 -6.47 4.02 -23.71
C THR A 274 -7.28 2.82 -23.19
N SER A 275 -6.88 1.59 -23.55
CA SER A 275 -7.54 0.37 -23.07
C SER A 275 -6.70 -0.46 -22.10
N ASP A 276 -5.37 -0.29 -22.12
CA ASP A 276 -4.47 -1.05 -21.25
C ASP A 276 -4.37 -0.44 -19.84
N THR A 277 -4.68 -1.25 -18.85
CA THR A 277 -4.59 -0.90 -17.43
C THR A 277 -3.56 -1.76 -16.69
N SER A 278 -2.63 -2.38 -17.41
CA SER A 278 -1.61 -3.30 -16.86
C SER A 278 -0.72 -2.65 -15.79
N CYS A 279 -0.49 -1.33 -15.85
CA CYS A 279 0.22 -0.58 -14.81
C CYS A 279 -0.45 -0.73 -13.42
N MET A 280 -1.77 -0.63 -13.34
CA MET A 280 -2.51 -0.85 -12.09
C MET A 280 -2.48 -2.32 -11.65
N VAL A 281 -2.61 -3.27 -12.58
CA VAL A 281 -2.52 -4.71 -12.31
C VAL A 281 -1.14 -5.06 -11.77
N GLY A 282 -0.08 -4.58 -12.40
CA GLY A 282 1.30 -4.79 -11.97
C GLY A 282 1.58 -4.24 -10.59
N TYR A 283 1.21 -2.98 -10.35
CA TYR A 283 1.41 -2.31 -9.07
C TYR A 283 0.60 -2.97 -7.93
N SER A 284 -0.67 -3.29 -8.18
CA SER A 284 -1.52 -4.04 -7.24
C SER A 284 -0.92 -5.40 -6.88
N GLY A 285 -0.35 -6.11 -7.87
CA GLY A 285 0.36 -7.38 -7.65
C GLY A 285 1.55 -7.25 -6.71
N VAL A 286 2.29 -6.14 -6.74
CA VAL A 286 3.36 -5.86 -5.76
C VAL A 286 2.79 -5.60 -4.37
N MET A 287 1.72 -4.81 -4.24
CA MET A 287 1.04 -4.59 -2.96
C MET A 287 0.52 -5.91 -2.36
N ARG A 288 -0.04 -6.81 -3.17
CA ARG A 288 -0.40 -8.18 -2.74
C ARG A 288 0.81 -8.95 -2.21
N ARG A 289 1.97 -8.89 -2.88
CA ARG A 289 3.19 -9.56 -2.39
C ARG A 289 3.63 -9.04 -1.03
N ILE A 290 3.54 -7.73 -0.80
CA ILE A 290 3.79 -7.11 0.51
C ILE A 290 2.79 -7.63 1.53
N ALA A 291 1.51 -7.65 1.21
CA ALA A 291 0.46 -8.17 2.08
C ALA A 291 0.70 -9.63 2.50
N VAL A 292 1.10 -10.50 1.56
CA VAL A 292 1.45 -11.91 1.85
C VAL A 292 2.63 -12.00 2.84
N LYS A 293 3.67 -11.16 2.65
CA LYS A 293 4.82 -11.12 3.57
C LYS A 293 4.42 -10.60 4.95
N MET A 294 3.62 -9.54 5.01
CA MET A 294 3.11 -9.00 6.27
C MET A 294 2.25 -10.01 7.02
N ASN A 295 1.43 -10.77 6.30
CA ASN A 295 0.61 -11.83 6.89
C ASN A 295 1.49 -12.92 7.54
N LYS A 296 2.54 -13.36 6.83
CA LYS A 296 3.51 -14.33 7.38
C LYS A 296 4.22 -13.78 8.61
N ILE A 297 4.71 -12.54 8.58
CA ILE A 297 5.40 -11.90 9.71
C ILE A 297 4.46 -11.80 10.93
N CYS A 298 3.22 -11.37 10.74
CA CYS A 298 2.25 -11.25 11.82
C CYS A 298 1.85 -12.61 12.40
N ASN A 299 1.74 -13.66 11.58
CA ASN A 299 1.52 -15.02 12.07
C ASN A 299 2.68 -15.51 12.94
N ASP A 300 3.92 -15.25 12.53
CA ASP A 300 5.10 -15.59 13.35
C ASP A 300 5.11 -14.82 14.68
N LEU A 301 4.85 -13.50 14.65
CA LEU A 301 4.80 -12.70 15.88
C LEU A 301 3.73 -13.21 16.86
N ARG A 302 2.55 -13.57 16.36
CA ARG A 302 1.48 -14.17 17.16
C ARG A 302 1.88 -15.52 17.75
N LEU A 303 2.56 -16.35 16.97
CA LEU A 303 3.03 -17.65 17.41
C LEU A 303 4.16 -17.54 18.44
N LEU A 304 5.17 -16.68 18.18
CA LEU A 304 6.27 -16.45 19.11
C LEU A 304 5.79 -15.87 20.46
N ALA A 305 4.72 -15.07 20.46
CA ALA A 305 4.12 -14.48 21.66
C ALA A 305 3.07 -15.38 22.31
N SER A 306 2.77 -16.55 21.77
CA SER A 306 1.68 -17.42 22.25
C SER A 306 1.92 -17.88 23.70
N GLY A 307 0.84 -17.99 24.46
CA GLY A 307 0.88 -18.43 25.85
C GLY A 307 0.24 -17.41 26.81
N PRO A 308 0.95 -16.90 27.83
CA PRO A 308 2.41 -16.90 28.05
C PRO A 308 3.00 -18.18 28.67
N ARG A 309 2.18 -19.07 29.29
CA ARG A 309 2.68 -20.25 29.98
C ARG A 309 2.59 -21.55 29.21
N CYS A 310 1.55 -21.70 28.37
CA CYS A 310 1.24 -22.92 27.61
C CYS A 310 1.51 -22.76 26.10
N GLY A 311 2.27 -21.77 25.70
CA GLY A 311 2.68 -21.53 24.32
C GLY A 311 4.18 -21.33 24.19
N LEU A 312 4.64 -20.80 23.04
CA LEU A 312 6.06 -20.57 22.80
C LEU A 312 6.62 -19.51 23.77
N GLY A 313 5.94 -18.36 23.91
CA GLY A 313 6.29 -17.34 24.88
C GLY A 313 7.73 -16.83 24.74
N GLU A 314 8.28 -16.77 23.53
CA GLU A 314 9.66 -16.30 23.28
C GLU A 314 9.76 -14.78 23.30
N ILE A 315 8.66 -14.08 22.96
CA ILE A 315 8.54 -12.62 22.99
C ILE A 315 7.28 -12.20 23.73
N ASN A 316 7.25 -10.94 24.20
CA ASN A 316 6.05 -10.30 24.70
C ASN A 316 5.67 -9.17 23.76
N LEU A 317 4.40 -9.09 23.39
CA LEU A 317 3.81 -7.98 22.66
C LEU A 317 3.23 -6.97 23.64
N PRO A 318 3.21 -5.67 23.32
CA PRO A 318 2.51 -4.66 24.12
C PRO A 318 1.04 -5.03 24.35
N ALA A 319 0.55 -4.86 25.55
CA ALA A 319 -0.84 -5.08 25.92
C ALA A 319 -1.69 -3.88 25.46
N MET A 320 -2.48 -4.05 24.41
CA MET A 320 -3.22 -2.93 23.81
C MET A 320 -4.66 -2.83 24.28
N GLN A 321 -5.27 -3.95 24.66
CA GLN A 321 -6.65 -3.98 25.20
C GLN A 321 -6.92 -5.28 25.95
N PRO A 322 -7.91 -5.32 26.86
CA PRO A 322 -8.39 -6.58 27.44
C PRO A 322 -8.82 -7.56 26.34
N GLY A 323 -8.38 -8.80 26.44
CA GLY A 323 -8.55 -9.79 25.37
C GLY A 323 -9.81 -10.63 25.47
N SER A 324 -10.59 -10.51 26.56
CA SER A 324 -11.76 -11.35 26.79
C SER A 324 -12.76 -10.70 27.75
N SER A 325 -14.03 -10.89 27.47
CA SER A 325 -15.13 -10.50 28.36
C SER A 325 -15.41 -11.51 29.46
N ILE A 326 -14.84 -12.71 29.39
CA ILE A 326 -15.10 -13.82 30.31
C ILE A 326 -13.83 -14.40 30.98
N MET A 327 -12.65 -14.14 30.41
CA MET A 327 -11.36 -14.63 30.93
C MET A 327 -10.52 -13.47 31.49
N PRO A 328 -10.57 -13.20 32.80
CA PRO A 328 -9.78 -12.11 33.40
C PRO A 328 -8.29 -12.28 33.14
N GLY A 329 -7.61 -11.20 32.77
CA GLY A 329 -6.16 -11.21 32.53
C GLY A 329 -5.70 -11.73 31.16
N LYS A 330 -6.62 -12.19 30.29
CA LYS A 330 -6.27 -12.57 28.91
C LYS A 330 -6.03 -11.33 28.06
N VAL A 331 -4.87 -11.28 27.39
CA VAL A 331 -4.51 -10.24 26.43
C VAL A 331 -4.23 -10.91 25.09
N ASN A 332 -4.89 -10.46 24.03
CA ASN A 332 -4.74 -11.01 22.68
C ASN A 332 -3.75 -10.16 21.84
N PRO A 333 -3.09 -10.75 20.86
CA PRO A 333 -2.17 -10.06 19.93
C PRO A 333 -2.93 -9.27 18.84
N VAL A 334 -3.81 -8.33 19.26
CA VAL A 334 -4.79 -7.67 18.37
C VAL A 334 -4.17 -6.84 17.27
N ILE A 335 -2.95 -6.33 17.46
CA ILE A 335 -2.27 -5.51 16.44
C ILE A 335 -1.74 -6.37 15.27
N PRO A 336 -1.02 -7.49 15.48
CA PRO A 336 -0.75 -8.43 14.39
C PRO A 336 -2.03 -8.99 13.75
N GLU A 337 -3.10 -9.20 14.52
CA GLU A 337 -4.39 -9.68 13.98
C GLU A 337 -5.03 -8.67 13.01
N VAL A 338 -5.05 -7.39 13.34
CA VAL A 338 -5.59 -6.38 12.42
C VAL A 338 -4.73 -6.25 11.17
N MET A 339 -3.39 -6.39 11.28
CA MET A 339 -2.52 -6.39 10.10
C MET A 339 -2.76 -7.62 9.21
N ASN A 340 -3.08 -8.79 9.78
CA ASN A 340 -3.53 -9.94 8.99
C ASN A 340 -4.82 -9.62 8.21
N GLN A 341 -5.80 -8.93 8.81
CA GLN A 341 -7.04 -8.53 8.14
C GLN A 341 -6.78 -7.50 7.02
N VAL A 342 -5.89 -6.53 7.26
CA VAL A 342 -5.41 -5.62 6.22
C VAL A 342 -4.82 -6.40 5.04
N ALA A 343 -3.96 -7.38 5.31
CA ALA A 343 -3.36 -8.20 4.27
C ALA A 343 -4.41 -8.97 3.44
N TYR A 344 -5.42 -9.57 4.10
CA TYR A 344 -6.50 -10.25 3.39
C TYR A 344 -7.32 -9.31 2.51
N LYS A 345 -7.60 -8.10 2.98
CA LYS A 345 -8.34 -7.10 2.20
C LYS A 345 -7.56 -6.66 0.96
N VAL A 346 -6.26 -6.38 1.11
CA VAL A 346 -5.37 -6.03 -0.01
C VAL A 346 -5.28 -7.14 -1.05
N ILE A 347 -5.20 -8.41 -0.62
CA ILE A 347 -5.21 -9.57 -1.53
C ILE A 347 -6.55 -9.66 -2.29
N GLY A 348 -7.68 -9.40 -1.62
CA GLY A 348 -9.00 -9.37 -2.27
C GLY A 348 -9.13 -8.23 -3.27
N ASN A 349 -8.60 -7.05 -2.96
CA ASN A 349 -8.57 -5.90 -3.86
C ASN A 349 -7.73 -6.19 -5.12
N ASP A 350 -6.57 -6.85 -4.98
CA ASP A 350 -5.73 -7.24 -6.12
C ASP A 350 -6.47 -8.18 -7.09
N LEU A 351 -7.23 -9.13 -6.56
CA LEU A 351 -8.06 -9.98 -7.41
C LEU A 351 -9.11 -9.16 -8.19
N CYS A 352 -9.74 -8.18 -7.53
CA CYS A 352 -10.68 -7.28 -8.19
C CYS A 352 -10.00 -6.47 -9.29
N VAL A 353 -8.79 -5.93 -9.05
CA VAL A 353 -8.00 -5.20 -10.04
C VAL A 353 -7.68 -6.10 -11.25
N ALA A 354 -7.22 -7.33 -11.02
CA ALA A 354 -6.89 -8.27 -12.10
C ALA A 354 -8.10 -8.61 -12.97
N MET A 355 -9.26 -8.91 -12.35
CA MET A 355 -10.50 -9.20 -13.07
C MET A 355 -11.01 -7.98 -13.84
N SER A 356 -10.86 -6.78 -13.28
CA SER A 356 -11.27 -5.53 -13.94
C SER A 356 -10.33 -5.17 -15.10
N GLY A 357 -9.04 -5.48 -14.99
CA GLY A 357 -8.06 -5.32 -16.07
C GLY A 357 -8.37 -6.21 -17.27
N GLU A 358 -8.77 -7.47 -17.01
CA GLU A 358 -9.17 -8.42 -18.04
C GLU A 358 -10.48 -8.02 -18.75
N ALA A 359 -11.33 -7.23 -18.09
CA ALA A 359 -12.64 -6.83 -18.62
C ALA A 359 -12.60 -5.71 -19.67
N ALA A 360 -11.42 -5.23 -20.07
CA ALA A 360 -11.27 -4.27 -21.17
C ALA A 360 -11.89 -4.81 -22.47
N GLN A 361 -12.58 -3.95 -23.20
CA GLN A 361 -13.17 -4.31 -24.49
C GLN A 361 -12.82 -3.23 -25.52
N MET A 362 -12.20 -3.66 -26.60
CA MET A 362 -11.75 -2.79 -27.70
C MET A 362 -10.87 -1.62 -27.19
N GLU A 363 -11.19 -0.40 -27.48
CA GLU A 363 -10.33 0.77 -27.27
C GLU A 363 -10.51 1.44 -25.89
N LEU A 364 -11.17 0.78 -24.90
CA LEU A 364 -11.37 1.35 -23.57
C LEU A 364 -11.52 0.27 -22.49
N ASN A 365 -11.02 0.52 -21.30
CA ASN A 365 -11.39 -0.22 -20.10
C ASN A 365 -12.37 0.59 -19.25
N ALA A 366 -13.66 0.22 -19.30
CA ALA A 366 -14.70 0.90 -18.52
C ALA A 366 -14.67 0.63 -17.03
N MET A 367 -13.79 -0.29 -16.55
CA MET A 367 -13.70 -0.72 -15.14
C MET A 367 -12.61 0.02 -14.36
N GLU A 368 -11.94 1.00 -14.94
CA GLU A 368 -10.94 1.83 -14.26
C GLU A 368 -11.39 2.40 -12.90
N PRO A 369 -12.64 2.85 -12.70
CA PRO A 369 -13.08 3.38 -11.41
C PRO A 369 -12.89 2.42 -10.24
N VAL A 370 -13.31 1.16 -10.36
CA VAL A 370 -13.12 0.16 -9.30
C VAL A 370 -11.66 -0.24 -9.14
N MET A 371 -10.87 -0.24 -10.23
CA MET A 371 -9.43 -0.49 -10.15
C MET A 371 -8.70 0.61 -9.37
N ALA A 372 -9.01 1.86 -9.66
CA ALA A 372 -8.47 3.01 -8.94
C ALA A 372 -8.85 2.96 -7.46
N GLN A 373 -10.12 2.71 -7.14
CA GLN A 373 -10.59 2.56 -5.76
C GLN A 373 -9.81 1.46 -5.03
N CYS A 374 -9.68 0.26 -5.60
CA CYS A 374 -8.95 -0.84 -4.99
C CYS A 374 -7.46 -0.53 -4.78
N CYS A 375 -6.81 0.17 -5.73
CA CYS A 375 -5.40 0.53 -5.60
C CYS A 375 -5.17 1.59 -4.51
N PHE A 376 -5.96 2.66 -4.47
CA PHE A 376 -5.86 3.69 -3.44
C PHE A 376 -6.19 3.12 -2.05
N GLU A 377 -7.30 2.37 -1.91
CA GLU A 377 -7.68 1.72 -0.65
C GLU A 377 -6.58 0.78 -0.15
N SER A 378 -5.99 -0.03 -1.04
CA SER A 378 -4.92 -0.96 -0.66
C SER A 378 -3.68 -0.26 -0.14
N ALA A 379 -3.28 0.84 -0.79
CA ALA A 379 -2.16 1.63 -0.34
C ALA A 379 -2.43 2.29 1.03
N ASP A 380 -3.60 2.88 1.23
CA ASP A 380 -4.00 3.50 2.50
C ASP A 380 -4.06 2.46 3.63
N LEU A 381 -4.64 1.29 3.38
CA LEU A 381 -4.68 0.19 4.33
C LEU A 381 -3.28 -0.29 4.71
N LEU A 382 -2.36 -0.40 3.76
CA LEU A 382 -0.98 -0.79 4.03
C LEU A 382 -0.25 0.27 4.85
N MET A 383 -0.33 1.56 4.47
CA MET A 383 0.33 2.65 5.20
C MET A 383 -0.15 2.72 6.65
N ASN A 384 -1.46 2.73 6.87
CA ASN A 384 -2.06 2.75 8.20
C ASN A 384 -1.73 1.49 9.00
N GLY A 385 -1.74 0.32 8.33
CA GLY A 385 -1.37 -0.96 8.92
C GLY A 385 0.10 -1.00 9.36
N PHE A 386 1.02 -0.46 8.55
CA PHE A 386 2.45 -0.37 8.89
C PHE A 386 2.68 0.52 10.11
N ASP A 387 2.06 1.70 10.14
CA ASP A 387 2.21 2.62 11.28
C ASP A 387 1.62 2.03 12.56
N THR A 388 0.44 1.42 12.47
CA THR A 388 -0.21 0.75 13.59
C THR A 388 0.65 -0.41 14.12
N LEU A 389 1.12 -1.29 13.22
CA LEU A 389 1.96 -2.42 13.60
C LEU A 389 3.28 -1.96 14.23
N ARG A 390 3.91 -0.95 13.66
CA ARG A 390 5.17 -0.39 14.19
C ARG A 390 4.97 0.20 15.58
N THR A 391 4.07 1.17 15.69
CA THR A 391 3.94 1.98 16.93
C THR A 391 3.33 1.23 18.10
N LEU A 392 2.36 0.35 17.82
CA LEU A 392 1.57 -0.32 18.85
C LEU A 392 2.02 -1.79 19.07
N CYS A 393 2.98 -2.28 18.28
CA CYS A 393 3.49 -3.64 18.44
C CYS A 393 5.02 -3.68 18.37
N ILE A 394 5.64 -3.50 17.18
CA ILE A 394 7.07 -3.79 16.97
C ILE A 394 7.98 -3.01 17.91
N ASP A 395 7.78 -1.69 18.02
CA ASP A 395 8.64 -0.82 18.84
C ASP A 395 8.64 -1.22 20.32
N GLY A 396 7.56 -1.83 20.81
CA GLY A 396 7.40 -2.25 22.21
C GLY A 396 7.63 -3.74 22.49
N ILE A 397 8.03 -4.56 21.51
CA ILE A 397 8.32 -5.99 21.74
C ILE A 397 9.50 -6.15 22.70
N THR A 398 9.39 -7.10 23.63
CA THR A 398 10.48 -7.55 24.50
C THR A 398 10.73 -9.05 24.32
N ALA A 399 11.95 -9.50 24.60
CA ALA A 399 12.33 -10.91 24.54
C ALA A 399 12.23 -11.59 25.92
N ASN A 400 11.82 -12.85 25.94
CA ASN A 400 11.89 -13.73 27.12
C ASN A 400 13.19 -14.55 27.07
N GLU A 401 14.32 -13.89 27.32
CA GLU A 401 15.67 -14.45 27.08
C GLU A 401 15.93 -15.77 27.83
N GLU A 402 15.51 -15.84 29.10
CA GLU A 402 15.68 -17.07 29.91
C GLU A 402 14.88 -18.25 29.34
N LYS A 403 13.65 -17.98 28.88
CA LYS A 403 12.82 -18.99 28.23
C LYS A 403 13.49 -19.48 26.95
N CYS A 404 13.92 -18.56 26.09
CA CYS A 404 14.60 -18.87 24.84
C CYS A 404 15.88 -19.72 25.10
N ARG A 405 16.70 -19.31 26.07
CA ARG A 405 17.93 -20.03 26.43
C ARG A 405 17.63 -21.43 26.96
N ARG A 406 16.64 -21.57 27.84
CA ARG A 406 16.22 -22.86 28.39
C ARG A 406 15.70 -23.78 27.29
N ASP A 407 14.93 -23.29 26.35
CA ASP A 407 14.38 -24.07 25.24
C ASP A 407 15.51 -24.59 24.32
N VAL A 408 16.52 -23.78 24.02
CA VAL A 408 17.72 -24.20 23.30
C VAL A 408 18.45 -25.30 24.07
N HIS A 409 18.68 -25.09 25.36
CA HIS A 409 19.41 -26.07 26.18
C HIS A 409 18.69 -27.43 26.25
N ASN A 410 17.37 -27.42 26.29
CA ASN A 410 16.56 -28.63 26.40
C ASN A 410 16.25 -29.28 25.04
N SER A 411 16.51 -28.60 23.93
CA SER A 411 16.21 -29.13 22.60
C SER A 411 17.23 -30.20 22.17
N ILE A 412 16.71 -31.28 21.60
CA ILE A 412 17.52 -32.30 20.94
C ILE A 412 18.21 -31.74 19.67
N GLY A 413 17.66 -30.71 19.07
CA GLY A 413 18.21 -30.03 17.87
C GLY A 413 19.64 -29.51 18.06
N VAL A 414 20.09 -29.28 19.32
CA VAL A 414 21.49 -28.89 19.64
C VAL A 414 22.50 -29.91 19.15
N VAL A 415 22.12 -31.20 19.03
CA VAL A 415 22.98 -32.25 18.52
C VAL A 415 23.51 -31.98 17.11
N THR A 416 22.77 -31.20 16.34
CA THR A 416 23.16 -30.78 14.99
C THR A 416 24.43 -29.92 14.98
N ALA A 417 24.66 -29.10 16.03
CA ALA A 417 25.90 -28.35 16.19
C ALA A 417 27.12 -29.24 16.42
N LEU A 418 26.91 -30.47 16.90
CA LEU A 418 27.96 -31.47 17.17
C LEU A 418 28.33 -32.25 15.92
N ASN A 419 27.45 -32.35 14.89
CA ASN A 419 27.68 -33.14 13.67
C ASN A 419 29.05 -32.94 13.02
N PRO A 420 29.59 -31.73 12.86
CA PRO A 420 30.89 -31.53 12.23
C PRO A 420 32.04 -32.21 12.98
N VAL A 421 31.88 -32.43 14.29
CA VAL A 421 32.91 -32.96 15.18
C VAL A 421 32.73 -34.46 15.43
N ILE A 422 31.52 -34.90 15.84
CA ILE A 422 31.28 -36.27 16.25
C ILE A 422 30.72 -37.16 15.10
N GLY A 423 30.35 -36.54 14.00
CA GLY A 423 29.77 -37.20 12.83
C GLY A 423 28.31 -37.57 12.99
N TYR A 424 27.60 -37.69 11.86
CA TYR A 424 26.15 -37.93 11.79
C TYR A 424 25.71 -39.19 12.55
N LYS A 425 26.48 -40.29 12.48
CA LYS A 425 26.13 -41.56 13.11
C LYS A 425 26.08 -41.46 14.65
N ASN A 426 27.05 -40.76 15.26
CA ASN A 426 27.05 -40.57 16.71
C ASN A 426 25.97 -39.56 17.12
N SER A 427 25.77 -38.50 16.34
CA SER A 427 24.68 -37.50 16.57
C SER A 427 23.31 -38.19 16.54
N THR A 428 23.08 -39.12 15.59
CA THR A 428 21.82 -39.89 15.52
C THR A 428 21.60 -40.77 16.74
N LYS A 429 22.66 -41.42 17.26
CA LYS A 429 22.57 -42.25 18.48
C LYS A 429 22.19 -41.39 19.70
N ILE A 430 22.88 -40.25 19.89
CA ILE A 430 22.62 -39.34 21.00
C ILE A 430 21.21 -38.78 20.89
N ALA A 431 20.75 -38.34 19.70
CA ALA A 431 19.39 -37.82 19.52
C ALA A 431 18.31 -38.87 19.86
N LYS A 432 18.51 -40.13 19.41
CA LYS A 432 17.59 -41.21 19.72
C LYS A 432 17.52 -41.49 21.22
N GLU A 433 18.67 -41.62 21.88
CA GLU A 433 18.73 -41.83 23.33
C GLU A 433 18.12 -40.68 24.13
N ALA A 434 18.36 -39.45 23.71
CA ALA A 434 17.72 -38.25 24.30
C ALA A 434 16.19 -38.35 24.21
N LEU A 435 15.63 -38.74 23.06
CA LEU A 435 14.20 -38.96 22.87
C LEU A 435 13.64 -40.07 23.77
N GLU A 436 14.34 -41.19 23.87
CA GLU A 436 13.89 -42.37 24.63
C GLU A 436 14.00 -42.17 26.13
N THR A 437 15.03 -41.48 26.60
CA THR A 437 15.32 -41.33 28.06
C THR A 437 14.88 -40.03 28.67
N GLY A 438 14.63 -38.98 27.83
CA GLY A 438 14.36 -37.61 28.31
C GLY A 438 15.59 -36.87 28.81
N LYS A 439 16.81 -37.45 28.70
CA LYS A 439 18.08 -36.81 29.07
C LYS A 439 18.46 -35.72 28.05
N GLY A 440 19.18 -34.71 28.51
CA GLY A 440 19.73 -33.67 27.65
C GLY A 440 20.90 -34.15 26.77
N VAL A 441 21.03 -33.61 25.55
CA VAL A 441 22.15 -33.93 24.63
C VAL A 441 23.50 -33.67 25.30
N TYR A 442 23.62 -32.59 26.07
CA TYR A 442 24.82 -32.23 26.81
C TYR A 442 25.26 -33.36 27.79
N GLU A 443 24.31 -33.84 28.58
CA GLU A 443 24.51 -34.93 29.56
C GLU A 443 24.94 -36.19 28.88
N LEU A 444 24.24 -36.62 27.84
CA LEU A 444 24.54 -37.88 27.11
C LEU A 444 25.92 -37.85 26.44
N VAL A 445 26.34 -36.73 25.85
CA VAL A 445 27.67 -36.59 25.24
C VAL A 445 28.80 -36.80 26.27
N LEU A 446 28.61 -36.28 27.50
CA LEU A 446 29.55 -36.47 28.60
C LEU A 446 29.50 -37.89 29.19
N GLU A 447 28.32 -38.45 29.40
CA GLU A 447 28.16 -39.83 29.89
C GLU A 447 28.83 -40.87 28.97
N HIS A 448 28.69 -40.68 27.65
CA HIS A 448 29.33 -41.51 26.65
C HIS A 448 30.79 -41.16 26.38
N ASN A 449 31.35 -40.18 27.09
CA ASN A 449 32.75 -39.73 26.92
C ASN A 449 33.10 -39.38 25.46
N ILE A 450 32.17 -38.85 24.69
CA ILE A 450 32.36 -38.53 23.27
C ILE A 450 33.24 -37.31 23.08
N LEU A 451 33.02 -36.28 23.93
CA LEU A 451 33.78 -35.02 23.95
C LEU A 451 34.17 -34.70 25.39
N SER A 452 35.26 -33.94 25.55
CA SER A 452 35.55 -33.26 26.82
C SER A 452 34.50 -32.20 27.16
N LYS A 453 34.37 -31.90 28.44
CA LYS A 453 33.47 -30.82 28.88
C LYS A 453 33.86 -29.47 28.24
N GLU A 454 35.17 -29.21 28.14
CA GLU A 454 35.69 -27.97 27.59
C GLU A 454 35.38 -27.82 26.08
N ASP A 455 35.52 -28.90 25.34
CA ASP A 455 35.20 -28.95 23.91
C ASP A 455 33.72 -28.81 23.67
N LEU A 456 32.88 -29.51 24.46
CA LEU A 456 31.43 -29.45 24.38
C LEU A 456 30.93 -28.03 24.71
N ASP A 457 31.43 -27.41 25.78
CA ASP A 457 31.11 -26.02 26.14
C ASP A 457 31.52 -25.05 25.03
N THR A 458 32.64 -25.33 24.34
CA THR A 458 33.09 -24.51 23.23
C THR A 458 32.19 -24.61 22.00
N ILE A 459 31.81 -25.85 21.60
CA ILE A 459 30.94 -26.09 20.44
C ILE A 459 29.54 -25.43 20.71
N LEU A 460 29.03 -25.61 21.90
CA LEU A 460 27.67 -25.14 22.27
C LEU A 460 27.61 -23.68 22.72
N LYS A 461 28.73 -22.93 22.59
CA LYS A 461 28.63 -21.46 22.75
C LYS A 461 27.69 -20.89 21.71
N PRO A 462 26.81 -19.95 22.07
CA PRO A 462 25.85 -19.34 21.15
C PRO A 462 26.48 -18.85 19.84
N GLU A 463 27.59 -18.16 19.94
CA GLU A 463 28.32 -17.59 18.78
C GLU A 463 28.81 -18.65 17.77
N ASN A 464 28.99 -19.90 18.21
CA ASN A 464 29.45 -21.02 17.39
C ASN A 464 28.28 -21.81 16.75
N MET A 465 27.06 -21.62 17.25
CA MET A 465 25.88 -22.34 16.76
C MET A 465 25.04 -21.53 15.74
N ILE A 466 25.19 -20.21 15.70
CA ILE A 466 24.35 -19.30 14.90
C ILE A 466 24.92 -18.94 13.53
N LYS A 467 26.12 -19.40 13.20
CA LYS A 467 26.80 -19.18 11.93
C LYS A 467 27.84 -20.29 11.66
N PRO A 468 28.25 -20.52 10.42
CA PRO A 468 29.34 -21.44 10.12
C PRO A 468 30.63 -21.03 10.84
N VAL A 469 31.19 -21.95 11.63
CA VAL A 469 32.48 -21.79 12.34
C VAL A 469 33.32 -23.02 12.13
N LYS A 470 34.60 -22.84 11.88
CA LYS A 470 35.55 -23.94 11.86
C LYS A 470 36.18 -24.06 13.25
N LEU A 471 35.89 -25.14 13.94
CA LEU A 471 36.48 -25.50 15.23
C LEU A 471 37.51 -26.60 15.05
N ASP A 472 38.66 -26.43 15.65
CA ASP A 472 39.74 -27.49 15.65
C ASP A 472 39.56 -28.35 16.89
N ILE A 473 38.47 -29.14 16.87
CA ILE A 473 38.07 -30.04 17.97
C ILE A 473 37.88 -31.43 17.39
N HIS A 474 38.36 -32.44 18.08
CA HIS A 474 38.24 -33.83 17.69
C HIS A 474 37.55 -34.65 18.78
N PRO A 475 36.73 -35.65 18.42
CA PRO A 475 36.08 -36.50 19.41
C PRO A 475 37.13 -37.35 20.14
N ASN A 476 36.83 -37.69 21.38
CA ASN A 476 37.62 -38.65 22.17
C ASN A 476 37.71 -39.95 21.42
N ARG A 477 38.89 -40.55 21.41
CA ARG A 477 39.15 -41.87 20.73
C ARG A 477 38.58 -43.04 21.51
#